data_f3144c7311507451aa32e8c4b3e54787
#
_entry.id   f3144c7311507451aa32e8c4b3e54787
#
_cell.length_a   1.000
_cell.length_b   1.000
_cell.length_c   1.000
_cell.angle_alpha   90.00
_cell.angle_beta   90.00
_cell.angle_gamma   90.00
#
_symmetry.space_group_name_H-M   'P 1'
#
loop_
_entity.id
_entity.type
_entity.pdbx_description
1 polymer ?
#
loop_
_entity_poly.entity_id
_entity_poly.type
_entity_poly.pdbx_seq_one_letter_code
_entity_poly.pdbx_strand_id
1 'polypeptide(L)'
;MKTTVILDSEFNSTHPMEAVLDRRGFVVLRAGTTEEAIKLLKSADAPVDLVIVEVPLSGSASQTEAAVQIHRSSPEIPILLVSDLSLDKWPEDDFLRFGQFLSGRIDLLVKPLSQASFMSKANALIYTVSYGESKRLFESTAARRLAEARV
;
A
#
# COMPACT_ATOMS: atom_id res chain seq x y z
N MET A 1 -11.04 -10.94 -14.84
CA MET A 1 -10.09 -9.83 -14.98
C MET A 1 -10.00 -9.07 -13.65
N LYS A 2 -8.81 -8.86 -13.13
CA LYS A 2 -8.61 -8.16 -11.88
C LYS A 2 -8.46 -6.67 -12.10
N THR A 3 -8.96 -5.88 -11.16
CA THR A 3 -8.93 -4.41 -11.21
C THR A 3 -8.12 -3.87 -10.05
N THR A 4 -7.20 -2.98 -10.34
CA THR A 4 -6.32 -2.34 -9.36
C THR A 4 -6.47 -0.81 -9.45
N VAL A 5 -6.60 -0.16 -8.31
CA VAL A 5 -6.53 1.30 -8.21
C VAL A 5 -5.14 1.68 -7.71
N ILE A 6 -4.48 2.58 -8.40
CA ILE A 6 -3.18 3.12 -7.99
C ILE A 6 -3.37 4.58 -7.57
N LEU A 7 -3.06 4.86 -6.31
CA LEU A 7 -3.02 6.23 -5.80
C LEU A 7 -1.59 6.74 -5.82
N ASP A 8 -1.33 7.72 -6.66
CA ASP A 8 -0.03 8.35 -6.80
C ASP A 8 -0.20 9.83 -7.14
N SER A 9 0.21 10.71 -6.22
CA SER A 9 0.12 12.15 -6.40
C SER A 9 1.12 12.70 -7.42
N GLU A 10 2.17 11.95 -7.75
CA GLU A 10 3.25 12.41 -8.64
C GLU A 10 3.22 11.82 -10.04
N PHE A 11 2.41 10.82 -10.30
CA PHE A 11 2.18 10.15 -11.59
C PHE A 11 3.39 9.46 -12.26
N ASN A 12 4.60 9.73 -11.82
CA ASN A 12 5.81 9.23 -12.50
C ASN A 12 6.38 7.96 -11.89
N SER A 13 6.17 7.72 -10.60
CA SER A 13 6.82 6.63 -9.88
C SER A 13 6.09 5.29 -10.02
N THR A 14 4.84 5.28 -10.49
CA THR A 14 4.04 4.07 -10.64
C THR A 14 4.06 3.49 -12.05
N HIS A 15 4.66 4.15 -13.02
CA HIS A 15 4.70 3.66 -14.41
C HIS A 15 5.21 2.22 -14.56
N PRO A 16 6.29 1.80 -13.89
CA PRO A 16 6.75 0.41 -14.00
C PRO A 16 5.74 -0.58 -13.44
N MET A 17 5.06 -0.26 -12.34
CA MET A 17 4.03 -1.11 -11.74
C MET A 17 2.82 -1.24 -12.66
N GLU A 18 2.38 -0.11 -13.21
CA GLU A 18 1.25 -0.09 -14.15
C GLU A 18 1.52 -0.95 -15.38
N ALA A 19 2.71 -0.83 -15.96
CA ALA A 19 3.10 -1.62 -17.13
C ALA A 19 3.11 -3.13 -16.82
N VAL A 20 3.60 -3.52 -15.65
CA VAL A 20 3.61 -4.93 -15.23
C VAL A 20 2.19 -5.47 -15.07
N LEU A 21 1.32 -4.71 -14.42
CA LEU A 21 -0.08 -5.10 -14.21
C LEU A 21 -0.82 -5.21 -15.55
N ASP A 22 -0.64 -4.23 -16.43
CA ASP A 22 -1.28 -4.20 -17.73
C ASP A 22 -0.89 -5.43 -18.57
N ARG A 23 0.39 -5.79 -18.58
CA ARG A 23 0.87 -6.99 -19.29
C ARG A 23 0.30 -8.28 -18.72
N ARG A 24 -0.13 -8.28 -17.46
CA ARG A 24 -0.75 -9.44 -16.80
C ARG A 24 -2.26 -9.44 -16.89
N GLY A 25 -2.84 -8.52 -17.67
CA GLY A 25 -4.27 -8.47 -17.93
C GLY A 25 -5.10 -7.76 -16.88
N PHE A 26 -4.47 -7.01 -15.98
CA PHE A 26 -5.19 -6.21 -14.99
C PHE A 26 -5.78 -4.96 -15.64
N VAL A 27 -6.95 -4.55 -15.17
CA VAL A 27 -7.46 -3.21 -15.41
C VAL A 27 -6.85 -2.28 -14.36
N VAL A 28 -6.18 -1.23 -14.79
CA VAL A 28 -5.51 -0.29 -13.90
C VAL A 28 -6.24 1.05 -13.95
N LEU A 29 -6.72 1.50 -12.79
CA LEU A 29 -7.37 2.79 -12.63
C LEU A 29 -6.44 3.67 -11.78
N ARG A 30 -6.22 4.91 -12.21
CA ARG A 30 -5.31 5.83 -11.53
C ARG A 30 -6.08 6.90 -10.79
N ALA A 31 -5.61 7.23 -9.60
CA ALA A 31 -6.12 8.33 -8.79
C ALA A 31 -4.96 9.22 -8.35
N GLY A 32 -5.14 10.52 -8.45
CA GLY A 32 -4.15 11.49 -7.97
C GLY A 32 -4.42 11.99 -6.56
N THR A 33 -5.64 11.77 -6.06
CA THR A 33 -6.06 12.18 -4.72
C THR A 33 -6.79 11.06 -4.00
N THR A 34 -6.85 11.16 -2.67
CA THR A 34 -7.62 10.21 -1.84
C THR A 34 -9.10 10.18 -2.24
N GLU A 35 -9.68 11.34 -2.49
CA GLU A 35 -11.09 11.47 -2.88
C GLU A 35 -11.37 10.75 -4.19
N GLU A 36 -10.48 10.91 -5.17
CA GLU A 36 -10.60 10.20 -6.44
C GLU A 36 -10.52 8.69 -6.24
N ALA A 37 -9.57 8.22 -5.42
CA ALA A 37 -9.42 6.80 -5.14
C ALA A 37 -10.69 6.22 -4.51
N ILE A 38 -11.22 6.87 -3.49
CA ILE A 38 -12.44 6.44 -2.80
C ILE A 38 -13.62 6.43 -3.76
N LYS A 39 -13.74 7.45 -4.60
CA LYS A 39 -14.79 7.52 -5.62
C LYS A 39 -14.69 6.35 -6.61
N LEU A 40 -13.49 6.01 -7.06
CA LEU A 40 -13.28 4.86 -7.94
C LEU A 40 -13.67 3.55 -7.27
N LEU A 41 -13.37 3.39 -5.98
CA LEU A 41 -13.75 2.18 -5.24
C LEU A 41 -15.27 1.99 -5.16
N LYS A 42 -16.02 3.08 -5.12
CA LYS A 42 -17.47 3.06 -4.99
C LYS A 42 -18.20 3.00 -6.33
N SER A 43 -17.61 3.54 -7.39
CA SER A 43 -18.27 3.73 -8.68
C SER A 43 -17.75 2.82 -9.80
N ALA A 44 -16.74 1.99 -9.53
CA ALA A 44 -16.19 1.09 -10.54
C ALA A 44 -17.25 0.07 -10.97
N ASP A 45 -17.33 -0.20 -12.29
CA ASP A 45 -18.27 -1.17 -12.85
C ASP A 45 -17.97 -2.60 -12.38
N ALA A 46 -16.70 -2.88 -12.07
CA ALA A 46 -16.26 -4.16 -11.54
C ALA A 46 -15.65 -3.94 -10.14
N PRO A 47 -15.71 -4.96 -9.26
CA PRO A 47 -15.06 -4.86 -7.95
C PRO A 47 -13.56 -4.57 -8.08
N VAL A 48 -13.06 -3.70 -7.22
CA VAL A 48 -11.62 -3.44 -7.14
C VAL A 48 -10.99 -4.52 -6.26
N ASP A 49 -9.94 -5.15 -6.78
CA ASP A 49 -9.29 -6.29 -6.13
C ASP A 49 -8.07 -5.91 -5.30
N LEU A 50 -7.49 -4.76 -5.60
CA LEU A 50 -6.27 -4.28 -4.92
C LEU A 50 -6.17 -2.76 -5.04
N VAL A 51 -5.74 -2.10 -3.98
CA VAL A 51 -5.34 -0.69 -4.01
C VAL A 51 -3.84 -0.62 -3.75
N ILE A 52 -3.13 0.10 -4.59
CA ILE A 52 -1.71 0.39 -4.41
C ILE A 52 -1.58 1.86 -4.02
N VAL A 53 -0.94 2.12 -2.89
CA VAL A 53 -0.71 3.48 -2.39
C VAL A 53 0.78 3.75 -2.37
N GLU A 54 1.20 4.73 -3.17
CA GLU A 54 2.56 5.25 -3.14
C GLU A 54 2.75 6.13 -1.91
N VAL A 55 3.77 5.86 -1.13
CA VAL A 55 4.02 6.57 0.14
C VAL A 55 5.41 7.21 0.10
N PRO A 56 5.51 8.46 -0.42
CA PRO A 56 6.79 9.16 -0.47
C PRO A 56 7.09 9.80 0.89
N LEU A 57 7.84 9.09 1.72
CA LEU A 57 8.13 9.52 3.09
C LEU A 57 9.32 10.48 3.21
N SER A 58 10.07 10.64 2.12
CA SER A 58 11.16 11.62 2.06
C SER A 58 10.66 13.06 1.80
N GLY A 59 9.38 13.22 1.48
CA GLY A 59 8.76 14.52 1.22
C GLY A 59 7.91 15.03 2.37
N SER A 60 7.27 16.17 2.15
CA SER A 60 6.46 16.85 3.16
C SER A 60 5.03 16.33 3.27
N ALA A 61 4.55 15.61 2.28
CA ALA A 61 3.16 15.13 2.25
C ALA A 61 3.13 13.61 2.49
N SER A 62 2.50 13.20 3.58
CA SER A 62 2.37 11.79 3.91
C SER A 62 1.13 11.18 3.24
N GLN A 63 1.29 10.08 2.52
CA GLN A 63 0.19 9.31 1.96
C GLN A 63 -0.30 8.20 2.90
N THR A 64 0.30 8.07 4.08
CA THR A 64 -0.17 7.07 5.05
C THR A 64 -1.57 7.40 5.55
N GLU A 65 -1.90 8.67 5.73
CA GLU A 65 -3.26 9.10 6.07
C GLU A 65 -4.25 8.73 4.97
N ALA A 66 -3.85 8.91 3.70
CA ALA A 66 -4.67 8.52 2.56
C ALA A 66 -4.99 7.02 2.60
N ALA A 67 -3.98 6.20 2.88
CA ALA A 67 -4.16 4.75 3.00
C ALA A 67 -5.11 4.38 4.13
N VAL A 68 -5.01 5.06 5.28
CA VAL A 68 -5.93 4.85 6.41
C VAL A 68 -7.37 5.17 6.00
N GLN A 69 -7.60 6.29 5.32
CA GLN A 69 -8.93 6.68 4.86
C GLN A 69 -9.51 5.69 3.85
N ILE A 70 -8.69 5.21 2.92
CA ILE A 70 -9.10 4.19 1.95
C ILE A 70 -9.49 2.91 2.67
N HIS A 71 -8.69 2.46 3.61
CA HIS A 71 -8.97 1.25 4.39
C HIS A 71 -10.27 1.37 5.18
N ARG A 72 -10.53 2.52 5.80
CA ARG A 72 -11.78 2.77 6.52
C ARG A 72 -12.99 2.77 5.61
N SER A 73 -12.82 3.28 4.38
CA SER A 73 -13.89 3.33 3.39
C SER A 73 -14.22 1.94 2.82
N SER A 74 -13.22 1.09 2.64
CA SER A 74 -13.37 -0.22 2.01
C SER A 74 -12.45 -1.24 2.71
N PRO A 75 -12.79 -1.67 3.93
CA PRO A 75 -11.89 -2.50 4.75
C PRO A 75 -11.61 -3.88 4.16
N GLU A 76 -12.46 -4.38 3.26
CA GLU A 76 -12.31 -5.68 2.63
C GLU A 76 -11.29 -5.69 1.47
N ILE A 77 -10.93 -4.53 0.95
CA ILE A 77 -10.01 -4.44 -0.19
C ILE A 77 -8.56 -4.40 0.31
N PRO A 78 -7.70 -5.31 -0.17
CA PRO A 78 -6.31 -5.32 0.24
C PRO A 78 -5.56 -4.09 -0.28
N ILE A 79 -4.57 -3.65 0.49
CA ILE A 79 -3.75 -2.48 0.16
C ILE A 79 -2.28 -2.88 0.13
N LEU A 80 -1.60 -2.51 -0.95
CA LEU A 80 -0.15 -2.61 -1.06
C LEU A 80 0.43 -1.20 -0.93
N LEU A 81 1.17 -0.96 0.14
CA LEU A 81 1.90 0.29 0.32
C LEU A 81 3.26 0.18 -0.37
N VAL A 82 3.60 1.17 -1.17
CA VAL A 82 4.91 1.25 -1.83
C VAL A 82 5.65 2.45 -1.27
N SER A 83 6.74 2.19 -0.56
CA SER A 83 7.49 3.21 0.17
C SER A 83 8.90 3.38 -0.37
N ASP A 84 9.45 4.58 -0.25
CA ASP A 84 10.86 4.86 -0.52
C ASP A 84 11.77 4.57 0.69
N LEU A 85 11.19 4.35 1.87
CA LEU A 85 11.91 4.03 3.10
C LEU A 85 11.44 2.71 3.69
N SER A 86 12.36 1.93 4.25
CA SER A 86 12.01 0.76 5.04
C SER A 86 11.27 1.18 6.31
N LEU A 87 10.43 0.30 6.83
CA LEU A 87 9.51 0.61 7.95
C LEU A 87 10.24 1.10 9.21
N ASP A 88 11.44 0.59 9.46
CA ASP A 88 12.24 1.00 10.63
C ASP A 88 12.72 2.45 10.53
N LYS A 89 12.66 3.05 9.34
CA LYS A 89 13.07 4.44 9.09
C LYS A 89 11.90 5.40 8.88
N TRP A 90 10.69 4.91 8.99
CA TRP A 90 9.52 5.77 8.83
C TRP A 90 9.44 6.83 9.92
N PRO A 91 8.98 8.06 9.58
CA PRO A 91 8.61 9.05 10.60
C PRO A 91 7.64 8.44 11.60
N GLU A 92 7.70 8.88 12.87
CA GLU A 92 6.93 8.26 13.94
C GLU A 92 5.43 8.27 13.68
N ASP A 93 4.87 9.40 13.23
CA ASP A 93 3.44 9.48 12.95
C ASP A 93 3.00 8.50 11.86
N ASP A 94 3.81 8.38 10.80
CA ASP A 94 3.52 7.44 9.73
C ASP A 94 3.63 5.99 10.22
N PHE A 95 4.61 5.70 11.03
CA PHE A 95 4.79 4.38 11.63
C PHE A 95 3.59 4.01 12.50
N LEU A 96 3.12 4.93 13.34
CA LEU A 96 1.95 4.69 14.18
C LEU A 96 0.67 4.49 13.36
N ARG A 97 0.53 5.22 12.24
CA ARG A 97 -0.59 5.01 11.33
C ARG A 97 -0.56 3.61 10.70
N PHE A 98 0.62 3.09 10.40
CA PHE A 98 0.73 1.72 9.89
C PHE A 98 0.10 0.72 10.85
N GLY A 99 0.22 0.94 12.15
CA GLY A 99 -0.41 0.12 13.17
C GLY A 99 -1.94 0.06 13.06
N GLN A 100 -2.57 1.03 12.43
CA GLN A 100 -4.03 1.05 12.23
C GLN A 100 -4.51 0.05 11.17
N PHE A 101 -3.59 -0.52 10.38
CA PHE A 101 -3.92 -1.49 9.34
C PHE A 101 -3.87 -2.94 9.83
N LEU A 102 -3.62 -3.20 11.10
CA LEU A 102 -3.34 -4.54 11.61
C LEU A 102 -4.52 -5.51 11.45
N SER A 103 -5.74 -5.00 11.27
CA SER A 103 -6.93 -5.81 11.03
C SER A 103 -7.22 -6.06 9.55
N GLY A 104 -6.44 -5.48 8.65
CA GLY A 104 -6.66 -5.58 7.21
C GLY A 104 -5.61 -6.41 6.49
N ARG A 105 -5.86 -6.67 5.21
CA ARG A 105 -4.87 -7.30 4.32
C ARG A 105 -3.98 -6.19 3.75
N ILE A 106 -2.87 -5.96 4.41
CA ILE A 106 -1.93 -4.89 4.07
C ILE A 106 -0.54 -5.48 3.94
N ASP A 107 0.21 -5.07 2.93
CA ASP A 107 1.62 -5.38 2.84
C ASP A 107 2.40 -4.14 2.40
N LEU A 108 3.69 -4.20 2.58
CA LEU A 108 4.60 -3.12 2.28
C LEU A 108 5.67 -3.59 1.30
N LEU A 109 5.92 -2.78 0.29
CA LEU A 109 7.00 -2.98 -0.65
C LEU A 109 7.89 -1.74 -0.65
N VAL A 110 9.18 -1.94 -0.45
CA VAL A 110 10.16 -0.85 -0.37
C VAL A 110 10.94 -0.77 -1.67
N LYS A 111 11.08 0.43 -2.23
CA LYS A 111 11.86 0.65 -3.45
C LYS A 111 13.35 0.41 -3.18
N PRO A 112 14.13 -0.03 -4.18
CA PRO A 112 13.76 -0.24 -5.58
C PRO A 112 12.92 -1.51 -5.78
N LEU A 113 12.02 -1.48 -6.77
CA LEU A 113 11.08 -2.57 -7.03
C LEU A 113 11.61 -3.52 -8.10
N SER A 114 11.51 -4.83 -7.86
CA SER A 114 11.61 -5.81 -8.93
C SER A 114 10.21 -6.23 -9.36
N GLN A 115 10.04 -6.59 -10.64
CA GLN A 115 8.76 -7.07 -11.14
C GLN A 115 8.30 -8.33 -10.40
N ALA A 116 9.24 -9.23 -10.10
CA ALA A 116 8.94 -10.47 -9.39
C ALA A 116 8.44 -10.22 -7.97
N SER A 117 9.11 -9.36 -7.20
CA SER A 117 8.69 -9.00 -5.85
C SER A 117 7.34 -8.31 -5.83
N PHE A 118 7.13 -7.38 -6.76
CA PHE A 118 5.87 -6.66 -6.88
C PHE A 118 4.70 -7.61 -7.17
N MET A 119 4.83 -8.45 -8.19
CA MET A 119 3.76 -9.39 -8.56
C MET A 119 3.52 -10.45 -7.50
N SER A 120 4.58 -10.90 -6.83
CA SER A 120 4.45 -11.85 -5.73
C SER A 120 3.60 -11.28 -4.60
N LYS A 121 3.87 -10.05 -4.17
CA LYS A 121 3.10 -9.39 -3.11
C LYS A 121 1.68 -9.05 -3.55
N ALA A 122 1.50 -8.55 -4.77
CA ALA A 122 0.17 -8.24 -5.30
C ALA A 122 -0.70 -9.50 -5.36
N ASN A 123 -0.18 -10.60 -5.89
CA ASN A 123 -0.92 -11.85 -5.97
C ASN A 123 -1.22 -12.42 -4.58
N ALA A 124 -0.29 -12.36 -3.66
CA ALA A 124 -0.51 -12.82 -2.30
C ALA A 124 -1.65 -12.06 -1.63
N LEU A 125 -1.70 -10.74 -1.81
CA LEU A 125 -2.77 -9.92 -1.25
C LEU A 125 -4.13 -10.20 -1.88
N ILE A 126 -4.18 -10.42 -3.19
CA ILE A 126 -5.43 -10.65 -3.91
C ILE A 126 -6.00 -12.04 -3.60
N TYR A 127 -5.16 -13.06 -3.57
CA TYR A 127 -5.61 -14.46 -3.55
C TYR A 127 -5.48 -15.16 -2.21
N THR A 128 -4.76 -14.56 -1.24
CA THR A 128 -4.51 -15.19 0.05
C THR A 128 -5.11 -14.34 1.18
N VAL A 129 -5.93 -14.97 2.01
CA VAL A 129 -6.44 -14.31 3.22
C VAL A 129 -5.40 -14.52 4.33
N SER A 130 -4.56 -13.53 4.54
CA SER A 130 -3.56 -13.56 5.62
C SER A 130 -3.65 -12.26 6.41
N TYR A 131 -4.25 -12.35 7.60
CA TYR A 131 -4.45 -11.19 8.47
C TYR A 131 -3.31 -10.96 9.46
N GLY A 132 -2.32 -11.86 9.51
CA GLY A 132 -1.27 -11.80 10.52
C GLY A 132 0.04 -11.17 10.09
N GLU A 133 0.28 -10.98 8.79
CA GLU A 133 1.58 -10.54 8.29
C GLU A 133 1.91 -9.09 8.63
N SER A 134 0.97 -8.17 8.44
CA SER A 134 1.17 -6.77 8.79
C SER A 134 1.35 -6.58 10.30
N LYS A 135 0.62 -7.35 11.09
CA LYS A 135 0.77 -7.34 12.55
C LYS A 135 2.17 -7.79 12.97
N ARG A 136 2.65 -8.91 12.41
CA ARG A 136 4.00 -9.42 12.71
C ARG A 136 5.08 -8.43 12.29
N LEU A 137 4.95 -7.85 11.10
CA LEU A 137 5.89 -6.84 10.62
C LEU A 137 5.91 -5.61 11.53
N PHE A 138 4.76 -5.11 11.91
CA PHE A 138 4.66 -3.96 12.81
C PHE A 138 5.29 -4.27 14.17
N GLU A 139 4.94 -5.40 14.79
CA GLU A 139 5.43 -5.76 16.12
C GLU A 139 6.95 -5.95 16.14
N SER A 140 7.52 -6.65 15.16
CA SER A 140 8.96 -6.85 15.09
C SER A 140 9.71 -5.54 14.84
N THR A 141 9.18 -4.66 14.01
CA THR A 141 9.77 -3.35 13.74
C THR A 141 9.66 -2.43 14.96
N ALA A 142 8.52 -2.45 15.66
CA ALA A 142 8.33 -1.68 16.88
C ALA A 142 9.34 -2.10 17.96
N ALA A 143 9.57 -3.40 18.12
CA ALA A 143 10.55 -3.92 19.07
C ALA A 143 11.97 -3.42 18.73
N ARG A 144 12.36 -3.44 17.45
CA ARG A 144 13.67 -2.92 17.01
C ARG A 144 13.80 -1.41 17.24
N ARG A 145 12.77 -0.64 16.89
CA ARG A 145 12.77 0.81 17.08
C ARG A 145 12.91 1.17 18.57
N LEU A 146 12.22 0.44 19.43
CA LEU A 146 12.30 0.65 20.87
C LEU A 146 13.70 0.31 21.41
N ALA A 147 14.30 -0.79 20.95
CA ALA A 147 15.65 -1.19 21.35
C ALA A 147 16.69 -0.15 20.93
N GLU A 148 16.59 0.39 19.70
CA GLU A 148 17.49 1.43 19.20
C GLU A 148 17.36 2.73 19.97
N ALA A 149 16.16 3.08 20.42
CA ALA A 149 15.93 4.31 21.18
C ALA A 149 16.54 4.28 22.59
N ARG A 150 16.92 3.10 23.09
CA ARG A 150 17.54 2.93 24.42
C ARG A 150 19.06 3.05 24.41
N VAL A 151 19.66 3.17 23.27
CA VAL A 151 21.13 3.25 23.13
C VAL A 151 21.67 4.65 23.43
#